data_fdfe8f66d5faf55172495284fda679e1
#
_entry.id   fdfe8f66d5faf55172495284fda679e1
#
_cell.length_a   1.000
_cell.length_b   1.000
_cell.length_c   1.000
_cell.angle_alpha   90.00
_cell.angle_beta   90.00
_cell.angle_gamma   90.00
#
_symmetry.space_group_name_H-M   'P 1'
#
loop_
_entity.id
_entity.type
_entity.pdbx_description
1 polymer ?
#
loop_
_entity_poly.entity_id
_entity_poly.type
_entity_poly.pdbx_seq_one_letter_code
_entity_poly.pdbx_strand_id
1 'polypeptide(L)' 'MKYPVVIHKDENSDYGVTFPDLPGCFSAGETIEEALANAQEAAECHIEGILIDAEPIPVSTNIESHKDNPDFKDGLWA' A
#
# COMPACT_ATOMS: atom_id res chain seq x y z
N MET A 1 4.66 -10.39 7.39
CA MET A 1 3.23 -10.30 7.07
C MET A 1 3.07 -9.61 5.73
N LYS A 2 2.24 -10.16 4.85
CA LYS A 2 2.05 -9.60 3.51
C LYS A 2 0.70 -8.92 3.41
N TYR A 3 0.69 -7.71 2.88
CA TYR A 3 -0.53 -6.95 2.62
C TYR A 3 -0.69 -6.74 1.12
N PRO A 4 -1.92 -6.77 0.60
CA PRO A 4 -2.12 -6.40 -0.79
C PRO A 4 -1.84 -4.92 -0.98
N VAL A 5 -1.25 -4.58 -2.11
CA VAL A 5 -1.00 -3.19 -2.48
C VAL A 5 -1.59 -2.91 -3.85
N VAL A 6 -2.01 -1.69 -4.07
CA VAL A 6 -2.45 -1.24 -5.38
C VAL A 6 -1.49 -0.18 -5.89
N ILE A 7 -1.05 -0.36 -7.13
CA ILE A 7 -0.07 0.52 -7.78
C ILE A 7 -0.80 1.39 -8.80
N HIS A 8 -0.60 2.69 -8.71
CA HIS A 8 -1.15 3.68 -9.65
C HIS A 8 -0.02 4.42 -10.32
N LYS A 9 -0.25 4.86 -11.54
CA LYS A 9 0.67 5.78 -12.21
C LYS A 9 -0.03 7.11 -12.41
N ASP A 10 0.55 8.17 -11.86
CA ASP A 10 0.04 9.52 -12.04
C ASP A 10 0.44 10.07 -13.41
N GLU A 11 -0.32 11.05 -13.91
CA GLU A 11 -0.06 11.67 -15.21
C GLU A 11 1.33 12.30 -15.29
N ASN A 12 1.91 12.63 -14.15
CA ASN A 12 3.24 13.27 -14.07
C ASN A 12 4.37 12.28 -13.80
N SER A 13 4.15 11.01 -14.12
CA SER A 13 5.16 9.98 -14.28
C SER A 13 5.60 9.17 -13.08
N ASP A 14 5.24 9.53 -11.85
CA ASP A 14 5.59 8.71 -10.70
C ASP A 14 4.57 7.62 -10.45
N TYR A 15 5.04 6.49 -9.91
CA TYR A 15 4.17 5.41 -9.46
C TYR A 15 3.83 5.61 -7.99
N GLY A 16 2.56 5.47 -7.66
CA GLY A 16 2.09 5.50 -6.28
C GLY A 16 1.68 4.10 -5.83
N VAL A 17 1.92 3.78 -4.57
CA VAL A 17 1.52 2.50 -3.97
C VAL A 17 0.65 2.79 -2.75
N THR A 18 -0.52 2.18 -2.70
CA THR A 18 -1.46 2.33 -1.60
C THR A 18 -1.71 0.98 -0.94
N PHE A 19 -1.78 0.97 0.39
CA PHE A 19 -2.13 -0.21 1.17
C PHE A 19 -3.57 -0.10 1.65
N PRO A 20 -4.52 -0.82 1.02
CA PRO A 20 -5.92 -0.72 1.45
C PRO A 20 -6.16 -1.15 2.91
N ASP A 21 -5.37 -2.10 3.42
CA ASP A 21 -5.51 -2.58 4.79
C ASP A 21 -4.78 -1.74 5.82
N LEU A 22 -3.95 -0.80 5.38
CA LEU A 22 -3.20 0.11 6.25
C LEU A 22 -3.56 1.55 5.92
N PRO A 23 -4.66 2.09 6.49
CA PRO A 23 -5.09 3.46 6.19
C PRO A 23 -3.99 4.47 6.47
N GLY A 24 -3.75 5.36 5.52
CA GLY A 24 -2.69 6.36 5.64
C GLY A 24 -1.31 5.88 5.24
N CYS A 25 -1.15 4.59 4.89
CA CYS A 25 0.13 4.06 4.45
C CYS A 25 0.19 4.05 2.92
N PHE A 26 1.13 4.78 2.36
CA PHE A 26 1.33 4.84 0.92
C PHE A 26 2.78 5.22 0.62
N SER A 27 3.21 4.98 -0.61
CA SER A 27 4.55 5.34 -1.06
C SER A 27 4.55 5.75 -2.52
N ALA A 28 5.72 6.11 -3.03
CA ALA A 28 5.88 6.51 -4.42
C ALA A 28 7.30 6.21 -4.88
N GLY A 29 7.51 6.16 -6.20
CA GLY A 29 8.81 5.97 -6.81
C GLY A 29 8.76 6.24 -8.31
N GLU A 30 9.90 6.47 -8.91
CA GLU A 30 9.99 6.72 -10.35
C GLU A 30 9.76 5.47 -11.18
N THR A 31 10.03 4.30 -10.59
CA THR A 31 9.78 3.00 -11.22
C THR A 31 8.89 2.17 -10.29
N ILE A 32 8.29 1.11 -10.85
CA ILE A 32 7.50 0.18 -10.05
C ILE A 32 8.37 -0.48 -8.97
N GLU A 33 9.58 -0.86 -9.32
CA GLU A 33 10.51 -1.49 -8.38
C GLU A 33 10.86 -0.56 -7.22
N GLU A 34 11.12 0.70 -7.53
CA GLU A 34 11.41 1.70 -6.51
C GLU A 34 10.21 1.98 -5.63
N ALA A 35 9.03 2.12 -6.24
CA ALA A 35 7.79 2.34 -5.50
C ALA A 35 7.48 1.19 -4.55
N LEU A 36 7.69 -0.06 -4.98
CA LEU A 36 7.48 -1.23 -4.14
C LEU A 36 8.49 -1.34 -3.02
N ALA A 37 9.76 -1.01 -3.29
CA ALA A 37 10.80 -1.00 -2.25
C ALA A 37 10.47 0.06 -1.19
N ASN A 38 10.07 1.24 -1.62
CA ASN A 38 9.67 2.31 -0.70
C ASN A 38 8.40 1.94 0.06
N ALA A 39 7.49 1.20 -0.58
CA ALA A 39 6.28 0.72 0.06
C ALA A 39 6.60 -0.25 1.20
N GLN A 40 7.56 -1.13 1.00
CA GLN A 40 7.97 -2.06 2.05
C GLN A 40 8.48 -1.30 3.28
N GLU A 41 9.32 -0.30 3.08
CA GLU A 41 9.79 0.54 4.19
C GLU A 41 8.65 1.31 4.86
N ALA A 42 7.73 1.85 4.05
CA ALA A 42 6.58 2.58 4.58
C ALA A 42 5.71 1.68 5.45
N ALA A 43 5.46 0.45 5.01
CA ALA A 43 4.67 -0.51 5.78
C ALA A 43 5.35 -0.89 7.08
N GLU A 44 6.66 -1.14 7.05
CA GLU A 44 7.43 -1.46 8.26
C GLU A 44 7.36 -0.32 9.27
N CYS A 45 7.54 0.91 8.82
CA CYS A 45 7.47 2.10 9.65
C CYS A 45 6.06 2.28 10.23
N HIS A 46 5.04 2.06 9.42
CA HIS A 46 3.65 2.20 9.82
C HIS A 46 3.28 1.20 10.91
N ILE A 47 3.67 -0.06 10.72
CA ILE A 47 3.40 -1.13 11.70
C ILE A 47 4.18 -0.88 12.99
N GLU A 48 5.42 -0.43 12.89
CA GLU A 48 6.22 -0.10 14.05
C GLU A 48 5.56 0.98 14.89
N GLY A 49 5.01 2.01 14.24
CA GLY A 49 4.26 3.05 14.92
C GLY A 49 3.02 2.50 15.64
N ILE A 50 2.31 1.57 15.00
CA ILE A 50 1.14 0.92 15.60
C ILE A 50 1.56 0.13 16.86
N LEU A 51 2.68 -0.57 16.79
CA LEU A 51 3.19 -1.33 17.94
C LEU A 51 3.59 -0.42 19.10
N ILE A 52 4.22 0.72 18.79
CA ILE A 52 4.60 1.69 19.82
C ILE A 52 3.37 2.27 20.53
N ASP A 53 2.30 2.53 19.77
CA ASP A 53 1.06 3.06 20.32
C ASP A 53 0.18 1.98 20.95
N ALA A 54 0.62 0.73 20.94
CA ALA A 54 -0.12 -0.41 21.46
C ALA A 54 -1.50 -0.60 20.82
N GLU A 55 -1.64 -0.20 19.56
CA GLU A 55 -2.86 -0.37 18.81
C GLU A 55 -2.90 -1.73 18.12
N PRO A 56 -4.10 -2.28 17.80
CA PRO A 56 -4.18 -3.52 17.05
C PRO A 56 -3.61 -3.37 15.64
N ILE A 57 -2.80 -4.35 15.23
CA ILE A 57 -2.28 -4.38 13.86
C ILE A 57 -3.40 -4.84 12.93
N PRO A 58 -3.68 -4.09 11.84
CA PRO A 58 -4.71 -4.50 10.88
C PRO A 58 -4.42 -5.87 10.27
N VAL A 59 -5.47 -6.68 10.15
CA VAL A 59 -5.35 -8.00 9.52
C VAL A 59 -5.30 -7.82 8.01
N SER A 60 -4.38 -8.52 7.35
CA SER A 60 -4.29 -8.46 5.91
C SER A 60 -5.49 -9.19 5.28
N THR A 61 -6.08 -8.58 4.26
CA THR A 61 -7.17 -9.18 3.48
C THR A 61 -6.62 -9.57 2.12
N ASN A 62 -7.41 -10.32 1.32
CA ASN A 62 -6.96 -10.66 -0.02
C ASN A 62 -7.35 -9.59 -1.03
N ILE A 63 -6.64 -9.61 -2.17
CA ILE A 63 -6.87 -8.65 -3.24
C ILE A 63 -8.32 -8.64 -3.69
N GLU A 64 -8.96 -9.80 -3.71
CA GLU A 64 -10.34 -9.93 -4.15
C GLU A 64 -11.33 -9.12 -3.31
N SER A 65 -11.01 -8.88 -2.04
CA SER A 65 -11.83 -8.05 -1.17
C SER A 65 -11.87 -6.59 -1.62
N HIS A 66 -10.90 -6.16 -2.41
CA HIS A 66 -10.75 -4.76 -2.81
C HIS A 66 -10.96 -4.50 -4.30
N LYS A 67 -11.08 -5.55 -5.12
CA LYS A 67 -11.19 -5.40 -6.57
C LYS A 67 -12.39 -4.59 -7.02
N ASP A 68 -13.49 -4.67 -6.28
CA ASP A 68 -14.72 -3.96 -6.63
C ASP A 68 -14.76 -2.54 -6.09
N ASN A 69 -13.73 -2.11 -5.38
CA ASN A 69 -13.66 -0.76 -4.85
C ASN A 69 -13.35 0.22 -5.98
N PRO A 70 -14.23 1.22 -6.25
CA PRO A 70 -14.00 2.18 -7.33
C PRO A 70 -12.69 2.95 -7.22
N ASP A 71 -12.21 3.15 -5.99
CA ASP A 71 -10.96 3.88 -5.76
C ASP A 71 -9.73 3.14 -6.29
N PHE A 72 -9.83 1.81 -6.45
CA PHE A 72 -8.70 0.98 -6.88
C PHE A 72 -8.91 0.35 -8.25
N LYS A 73 -9.96 0.78 -8.95
CA LYS A 73 -10.38 0.16 -10.22
C LYS A 73 -9.30 0.15 -11.29
N ASP A 74 -8.54 1.22 -11.39
CA ASP A 74 -7.52 1.38 -12.45
C ASP A 74 -6.11 1.06 -11.97
N GLY A 75 -5.96 0.54 -10.77
CA GLY A 75 -4.65 0.20 -10.21
C GLY A 75 -4.22 -1.22 -10.54
N LEU A 76 -2.91 -1.45 -10.45
CA LEU A 76 -2.33 -2.78 -10.54
C LEU A 76 -2.15 -3.34 -9.13
N TRP A 77 -2.55 -4.58 -8.95
CA TRP A 77 -2.44 -5.25 -7.65
C TRP A 77 -1.17 -6.07 -7.52
N ALA A 78 -0.60 -6.07 -6.34
CA ALA A 78 0.58 -6.87 -6.03
C ALA A 78 0.55 -7.44 -4.62
#